data_550d29a40cf43410e63378cd899d1915
#
_entry.id   550d29a40cf43410e63378cd899d1915
#
_cell.length_a   1.000
_cell.length_b   1.000
_cell.length_c   1.000
_cell.angle_alpha   90.00
_cell.angle_beta   90.00
_cell.angle_gamma   90.00
#
_symmetry.space_group_name_H-M   'P 1'
#
loop_
_entity.id
_entity.type
_entity.pdbx_description
1 polymer ?
#
loop_
_entity_poly.entity_id
_entity_poly.type
_entity_poly.pdbx_seq_one_letter_code
_entity_poly.pdbx_strand_id
1 'polypeptide(L)'
;MEEYLINSEAYILAEIKATPSNNPTAIFIVGQPGSGKSTIINNLSNKNNYIFIDGDSYRKNYDDINNLKHTDIYSYLNESGKVAGKTVEYLINSLSDKRYNLIIEGTLRTTEVPIKTAELLRNKGYNCKLMVVAMHPSESLLRTVKRYVHLEEVNSLISGDLLARPVDPIIHDKICKNFSKNLQAVIDSNLFSSVDIYEKNNNVYSANLNKPINSKLIYENLIKKLSNKEEVKRINAELKETKKLVENLFSDTSIKPLMTKSKLSTTFTKISNHLNNSRGR
;
A
#
# COMPACT_ATOMS: atom_id res chain seq x y z
N MET A 1 3.20 0.09 25.21
CA MET A 1 3.87 0.03 23.88
C MET A 1 4.70 -1.27 23.79
N GLU A 2 5.62 -1.52 24.70
CA GLU A 2 6.50 -2.70 24.65
C GLU A 2 5.74 -4.02 24.75
N GLU A 3 4.87 -4.17 25.73
CA GLU A 3 3.98 -5.34 25.87
C GLU A 3 3.13 -5.57 24.61
N TYR A 4 2.64 -4.50 23.99
CA TYR A 4 1.88 -4.58 22.77
C TYR A 4 2.71 -5.09 21.57
N LEU A 5 3.97 -4.66 21.43
CA LEU A 5 4.88 -5.15 20.38
C LEU A 5 5.16 -6.64 20.53
N ILE A 6 5.41 -7.10 21.76
CA ILE A 6 5.63 -8.51 22.10
C ILE A 6 4.38 -9.34 21.78
N ASN A 7 3.20 -8.86 22.15
CA ASN A 7 1.93 -9.55 21.86
C ASN A 7 1.65 -9.64 20.36
N SER A 8 1.95 -8.59 19.58
CA SER A 8 1.80 -8.61 18.14
C SER A 8 2.71 -9.67 17.48
N GLU A 9 3.93 -9.80 17.94
CA GLU A 9 4.85 -10.84 17.48
C GLU A 9 4.38 -12.24 17.88
N ALA A 10 3.99 -12.43 19.12
CA ALA A 10 3.48 -13.71 19.63
C ALA A 10 2.26 -14.17 18.83
N TYR A 11 1.33 -13.27 18.52
CA TYR A 11 0.18 -13.56 17.66
C TYR A 11 0.58 -14.03 16.27
N ILE A 12 1.51 -13.31 15.62
CA ILE A 12 2.04 -13.69 14.31
C ILE A 12 2.67 -15.09 14.38
N LEU A 13 3.52 -15.34 15.36
CA LEU A 13 4.23 -16.63 15.50
C LEU A 13 3.28 -17.79 15.82
N ALA A 14 2.14 -17.55 16.49
CA ALA A 14 1.14 -18.56 16.78
C ALA A 14 0.36 -19.02 15.53
N GLU A 15 0.16 -18.14 14.56
CA GLU A 15 -0.64 -18.44 13.35
C GLU A 15 0.21 -18.82 12.14
N ILE A 16 1.53 -18.71 12.24
CA ILE A 16 2.41 -18.79 11.09
C ILE A 16 2.71 -20.22 10.67
N LYS A 17 2.72 -20.46 9.35
CA LYS A 17 3.20 -21.69 8.74
C LYS A 17 4.64 -21.60 8.23
N ALA A 18 5.19 -20.39 8.15
CA ALA A 18 6.54 -20.15 7.70
C ALA A 18 7.56 -20.68 8.72
N THR A 19 8.67 -21.19 8.22
CA THR A 19 9.81 -21.64 9.03
C THR A 19 11.04 -20.77 8.74
N PRO A 20 11.96 -20.62 9.74
CA PRO A 20 13.24 -19.96 9.53
C PRO A 20 14.03 -20.56 8.36
N SER A 21 14.77 -19.73 7.65
CA SER A 21 15.56 -20.10 6.47
C SER A 21 17.05 -19.84 6.68
N ASN A 22 17.91 -20.75 6.23
CA ASN A 22 19.35 -20.52 6.21
C ASN A 22 19.77 -19.43 5.20
N ASN A 23 18.95 -19.22 4.14
CA ASN A 23 19.13 -18.17 3.14
C ASN A 23 17.86 -17.30 3.07
N PRO A 24 17.60 -16.45 4.07
CA PRO A 24 16.35 -15.74 4.16
C PRO A 24 16.22 -14.67 3.06
N THR A 25 15.01 -14.50 2.60
CA THR A 25 14.64 -13.52 1.57
C THR A 25 13.66 -12.50 2.14
N ALA A 26 13.86 -11.22 1.81
CA ALA A 26 12.92 -10.17 2.06
C ALA A 26 12.40 -9.59 0.73
N ILE A 27 11.10 -9.66 0.52
CA ILE A 27 10.42 -9.08 -0.64
C ILE A 27 9.80 -7.75 -0.21
N PHE A 28 10.28 -6.66 -0.79
CA PHE A 28 9.67 -5.35 -0.64
C PHE A 28 8.64 -5.17 -1.73
N ILE A 29 7.35 -5.18 -1.38
CA ILE A 29 6.30 -4.91 -2.35
C ILE A 29 5.86 -3.45 -2.23
N VAL A 30 6.06 -2.68 -3.31
CA VAL A 30 5.84 -1.24 -3.32
C VAL A 30 4.87 -0.81 -4.42
N GLY A 31 4.07 0.19 -4.11
CA GLY A 31 3.07 0.78 -5.03
C GLY A 31 2.20 1.78 -4.30
N GLN A 32 1.63 2.73 -5.02
CA GLN A 32 0.74 3.72 -4.42
C GLN A 32 -0.46 3.07 -3.72
N PRO A 33 -1.13 3.75 -2.76
CA PRO A 33 -2.36 3.26 -2.16
C PRO A 33 -3.39 2.90 -3.24
N GLY A 34 -4.04 1.73 -3.12
CA GLY A 34 -5.01 1.25 -4.12
C GLY A 34 -4.40 0.60 -5.37
N SER A 35 -3.06 0.45 -5.48
CA SER A 35 -2.42 -0.16 -6.66
C SER A 35 -2.65 -1.67 -6.81
N GLY A 36 -3.11 -2.37 -5.77
CA GLY A 36 -3.36 -3.81 -5.82
C GLY A 36 -2.23 -4.68 -5.27
N LYS A 37 -1.35 -4.15 -4.42
CA LYS A 37 -0.27 -4.90 -3.76
C LYS A 37 -0.75 -6.18 -3.09
N SER A 38 -1.80 -6.11 -2.29
CA SER A 38 -2.36 -7.28 -1.58
C SER A 38 -2.84 -8.37 -2.56
N THR A 39 -3.32 -8.00 -3.76
CA THR A 39 -3.69 -8.97 -4.80
C THR A 39 -2.47 -9.72 -5.32
N ILE A 40 -1.35 -9.03 -5.55
CA ILE A 40 -0.09 -9.67 -5.97
C ILE A 40 0.39 -10.62 -4.87
N ILE A 41 0.40 -10.18 -3.60
CA ILE A 41 0.82 -11.01 -2.46
C ILE A 41 -0.03 -12.29 -2.39
N ASN A 42 -1.34 -12.17 -2.54
CA ASN A 42 -2.25 -13.31 -2.48
C ASN A 42 -2.02 -14.32 -3.60
N ASN A 43 -1.50 -13.90 -4.73
CA ASN A 43 -1.21 -14.73 -5.89
C ASN A 43 0.21 -15.31 -5.91
N LEU A 44 1.06 -14.97 -4.93
CA LEU A 44 2.38 -15.59 -4.81
C LEU A 44 2.24 -17.06 -4.45
N SER A 45 2.81 -17.95 -5.28
CA SER A 45 2.71 -19.40 -5.12
C SER A 45 3.30 -19.94 -3.81
N ASN A 46 4.28 -19.23 -3.27
CA ASN A 46 5.00 -19.62 -2.06
C ASN A 46 4.78 -18.67 -0.88
N LYS A 47 3.68 -17.89 -0.88
CA LYS A 47 3.39 -16.89 0.16
C LYS A 47 3.40 -17.44 1.58
N ASN A 48 3.01 -18.71 1.76
CA ASN A 48 2.99 -19.37 3.07
C ASN A 48 4.38 -19.57 3.69
N ASN A 49 5.46 -19.42 2.91
CA ASN A 49 6.84 -19.47 3.40
C ASN A 49 7.33 -18.09 3.87
N TYR A 50 6.49 -17.07 3.82
CA TYR A 50 6.81 -15.69 4.19
C TYR A 50 5.90 -15.20 5.28
N ILE A 51 6.43 -14.34 6.13
CA ILE A 51 5.64 -13.51 7.04
C ILE A 51 5.32 -12.20 6.31
N PHE A 52 4.03 -11.90 6.22
CA PHE A 52 3.57 -10.64 5.65
C PHE A 52 3.50 -9.56 6.72
N ILE A 53 4.23 -8.46 6.52
CA ILE A 53 4.24 -7.30 7.40
C ILE A 53 3.54 -6.15 6.68
N ASP A 54 2.29 -5.87 7.12
CA ASP A 54 1.45 -4.78 6.64
C ASP A 54 1.25 -3.75 7.76
N GLY A 55 1.82 -2.56 7.59
CA GLY A 55 1.70 -1.49 8.58
C GLY A 55 0.24 -1.07 8.85
N ASP A 56 -0.64 -1.25 7.90
CA ASP A 56 -2.05 -0.88 8.04
C ASP A 56 -2.78 -1.78 9.06
N SER A 57 -2.40 -3.04 9.17
CA SER A 57 -2.97 -4.00 10.13
C SER A 57 -2.73 -3.60 11.59
N TYR A 58 -1.68 -2.83 11.85
CA TYR A 58 -1.31 -2.41 13.22
C TYR A 58 -1.92 -1.08 13.66
N ARG A 59 -2.66 -0.40 12.79
CA ARG A 59 -3.32 0.88 13.13
C ARG A 59 -4.45 0.72 14.13
N LYS A 60 -5.16 -0.41 14.10
CA LYS A 60 -6.26 -0.71 15.03
C LYS A 60 -5.86 -0.61 16.49
N ASN A 61 -4.59 -0.81 16.77
CA ASN A 61 -4.06 -0.79 18.13
C ASN A 61 -3.93 0.61 18.72
N TYR A 62 -4.02 1.64 17.88
CA TYR A 62 -4.11 3.01 18.33
C TYR A 62 -5.51 3.36 18.87
N ASP A 63 -6.56 2.76 18.32
CA ASP A 63 -7.95 2.95 18.80
C ASP A 63 -8.13 2.49 20.24
N ASP A 64 -7.53 1.37 20.59
CA ASP A 64 -7.60 0.80 21.95
C ASP A 64 -6.95 1.71 22.98
N ILE A 65 -6.05 2.61 22.57
CA ILE A 65 -5.29 3.49 23.45
C ILE A 65 -5.93 4.88 23.59
N ASN A 66 -6.52 5.47 22.53
CA ASN A 66 -6.77 6.90 22.47
C ASN A 66 -8.17 7.36 22.01
N ASN A 67 -9.06 6.49 21.52
CA ASN A 67 -10.45 6.81 21.12
C ASN A 67 -10.61 8.00 20.13
N LEU A 68 -9.63 8.28 19.26
CA LEU A 68 -9.63 9.45 18.37
C LEU A 68 -10.32 9.25 17.02
N LYS A 69 -10.66 8.00 16.65
CA LYS A 69 -11.15 7.62 15.30
C LYS A 69 -12.38 8.44 14.86
N HIS A 70 -13.26 8.73 15.79
CA HIS A 70 -14.54 9.38 15.51
C HIS A 70 -14.50 10.91 15.56
N THR A 71 -13.41 11.52 16.00
CA THR A 71 -13.30 12.98 16.16
C THR A 71 -12.64 13.66 14.94
N ASP A 72 -11.51 13.12 14.47
CA ASP A 72 -10.82 13.59 13.26
C ASP A 72 -10.08 12.44 12.59
N ILE A 73 -10.66 11.92 11.50
CA ILE A 73 -10.12 10.76 10.78
C ILE A 73 -8.70 11.01 10.23
N TYR A 74 -8.33 12.21 9.84
CA TYR A 74 -6.98 12.46 9.32
C TYR A 74 -5.93 12.56 10.43
N SER A 75 -6.26 13.19 11.54
CA SER A 75 -5.40 13.15 12.74
C SER A 75 -5.23 11.72 13.24
N TYR A 76 -6.32 10.94 13.32
CA TYR A 76 -6.26 9.53 13.65
C TYR A 76 -5.33 8.75 12.71
N LEU A 77 -5.47 8.92 11.39
CA LEU A 77 -4.64 8.23 10.41
C LEU A 77 -3.15 8.61 10.51
N ASN A 78 -2.85 9.84 10.89
CA ASN A 78 -1.48 10.31 11.11
C ASN A 78 -0.88 9.68 12.37
N GLU A 79 -1.57 9.76 13.50
CA GLU A 79 -1.07 9.26 14.79
C GLU A 79 -1.00 7.71 14.81
N SER A 80 -2.07 7.02 14.35
CA SER A 80 -2.07 5.57 14.21
C SER A 80 -0.97 5.07 13.26
N GLY A 81 -0.62 5.89 12.24
CA GLY A 81 0.48 5.62 11.33
C GLY A 81 1.85 5.60 12.01
N LYS A 82 2.07 6.46 13.01
CA LYS A 82 3.32 6.46 13.79
C LYS A 82 3.45 5.21 14.66
N VAL A 83 2.35 4.78 15.29
CA VAL A 83 2.30 3.55 16.08
C VAL A 83 2.54 2.34 15.18
N ALA A 84 1.83 2.25 14.05
CA ALA A 84 2.00 1.20 13.07
C ALA A 84 3.45 1.13 12.55
N GLY A 85 4.09 2.27 12.28
CA GLY A 85 5.48 2.34 11.85
C GLY A 85 6.45 1.73 12.86
N LYS A 86 6.31 2.08 14.15
CA LYS A 86 7.12 1.49 15.23
C LYS A 86 6.92 -0.02 15.36
N THR A 87 5.66 -0.49 15.20
CA THR A 87 5.35 -1.92 15.22
C THR A 87 6.01 -2.65 14.06
N VAL A 88 5.94 -2.08 12.84
CA VAL A 88 6.60 -2.64 11.66
C VAL A 88 8.13 -2.74 11.87
N GLU A 89 8.76 -1.68 12.37
CA GLU A 89 10.20 -1.69 12.68
C GLU A 89 10.59 -2.77 13.69
N TYR A 90 9.83 -2.89 14.77
CA TYR A 90 10.03 -3.92 15.78
C TYR A 90 9.91 -5.32 15.17
N LEU A 91 8.83 -5.60 14.44
CA LEU A 91 8.59 -6.89 13.82
C LEU A 91 9.65 -7.27 12.78
N ILE A 92 10.08 -6.32 11.94
CA ILE A 92 11.16 -6.55 10.99
C ILE A 92 12.45 -6.96 11.73
N ASN A 93 12.79 -6.25 12.80
CA ASN A 93 13.98 -6.57 13.60
C ASN A 93 13.86 -7.96 14.23
N SER A 94 12.81 -8.22 15.00
CA SER A 94 12.65 -9.46 15.74
C SER A 94 12.52 -10.69 14.84
N LEU A 95 11.68 -10.60 13.78
CA LEU A 95 11.48 -11.71 12.85
C LEU A 95 12.69 -11.98 11.97
N SER A 96 13.48 -10.94 11.66
CA SER A 96 14.73 -11.10 10.92
C SER A 96 15.83 -11.73 11.78
N ASP A 97 15.90 -11.46 13.08
CA ASP A 97 16.82 -12.14 13.99
C ASP A 97 16.51 -13.65 14.05
N LYS A 98 15.25 -14.02 13.91
CA LYS A 98 14.78 -15.42 13.84
C LYS A 98 14.86 -16.00 12.41
N ARG A 99 15.40 -15.24 11.43
CA ARG A 99 15.65 -15.65 10.04
C ARG A 99 14.41 -16.08 9.24
N TYR A 100 13.23 -15.54 9.54
CA TYR A 100 12.04 -15.75 8.72
C TYR A 100 12.12 -15.00 7.40
N ASN A 101 11.58 -15.59 6.32
CA ASN A 101 11.37 -14.84 5.09
C ASN A 101 10.26 -13.80 5.29
N LEU A 102 10.44 -12.60 4.74
CA LEU A 102 9.56 -11.46 4.96
C LEU A 102 8.98 -10.93 3.65
N ILE A 103 7.70 -10.54 3.65
CA ILE A 103 7.10 -9.65 2.66
C ILE A 103 6.77 -8.35 3.38
N ILE A 104 7.37 -7.25 2.94
CA ILE A 104 7.23 -5.93 3.55
C ILE A 104 6.49 -5.02 2.58
N GLU A 105 5.28 -4.58 2.98
CA GLU A 105 4.48 -3.67 2.15
C GLU A 105 4.88 -2.21 2.37
N GLY A 106 4.97 -1.45 1.26
CA GLY A 106 5.28 -0.04 1.30
C GLY A 106 4.65 0.77 0.16
N THR A 107 4.57 2.09 0.34
CA THR A 107 4.06 3.01 -0.68
C THR A 107 5.15 3.75 -1.45
N LEU A 108 6.40 3.56 -1.10
CA LEU A 108 7.55 4.29 -1.64
C LEU A 108 7.40 5.83 -1.53
N ARG A 109 6.72 6.27 -0.46
CA ARG A 109 6.51 7.69 -0.16
C ARG A 109 7.83 8.44 0.04
N THR A 110 8.81 7.77 0.65
CA THR A 110 10.19 8.23 0.84
C THR A 110 11.15 7.13 0.42
N THR A 111 12.40 7.47 0.19
CA THR A 111 13.48 6.52 -0.13
C THR A 111 14.19 6.02 1.11
N GLU A 112 14.17 6.79 2.18
CA GLU A 112 14.90 6.52 3.41
C GLU A 112 14.45 5.23 4.09
N VAL A 113 13.14 5.04 4.26
CA VAL A 113 12.59 3.88 4.96
C VAL A 113 12.96 2.56 4.27
N PRO A 114 12.68 2.35 2.97
CA PRO A 114 13.04 1.09 2.31
C PRO A 114 14.55 0.87 2.23
N ILE A 115 15.36 1.91 2.09
CA ILE A 115 16.83 1.80 2.05
C ILE A 115 17.35 1.35 3.42
N LYS A 116 17.01 2.04 4.51
CA LYS A 116 17.43 1.65 5.87
C LYS A 116 16.99 0.24 6.25
N THR A 117 15.76 -0.12 5.88
CA THR A 117 15.25 -1.48 6.13
C THR A 117 16.03 -2.52 5.32
N ALA A 118 16.33 -2.24 4.05
CA ALA A 118 17.11 -3.16 3.23
C ALA A 118 18.56 -3.28 3.72
N GLU A 119 19.19 -2.18 4.15
CA GLU A 119 20.52 -2.20 4.79
C GLU A 119 20.55 -3.09 6.03
N LEU A 120 19.57 -2.90 6.94
CA LEU A 120 19.44 -3.73 8.13
C LEU A 120 19.34 -5.22 7.76
N LEU A 121 18.49 -5.56 6.81
CA LEU A 121 18.24 -6.95 6.40
C LEU A 121 19.45 -7.55 5.67
N ARG A 122 20.11 -6.79 4.82
CA ARG A 122 21.37 -7.20 4.15
C ARG A 122 22.47 -7.50 5.17
N ASN A 123 22.62 -6.68 6.21
CA ASN A 123 23.57 -6.91 7.30
C ASN A 123 23.27 -8.18 8.10
N LYS A 124 21.98 -8.60 8.13
CA LYS A 124 21.54 -9.89 8.71
C LYS A 124 21.59 -11.06 7.72
N GLY A 125 22.16 -10.87 6.53
CA GLY A 125 22.35 -11.92 5.51
C GLY A 125 21.12 -12.23 4.65
N TYR A 126 20.15 -11.29 4.57
CA TYR A 126 18.97 -11.44 3.70
C TYR A 126 19.29 -11.16 2.23
N ASN A 127 18.63 -11.89 1.34
CA ASN A 127 18.49 -11.50 -0.04
C ASN A 127 17.26 -10.59 -0.20
N CYS A 128 17.49 -9.30 -0.49
CA CYS A 128 16.41 -8.34 -0.67
C CYS A 128 15.98 -8.26 -2.14
N LYS A 129 14.67 -8.38 -2.39
CA LYS A 129 14.04 -8.29 -3.71
C LYS A 129 12.99 -7.18 -3.72
N LEU A 130 12.79 -6.54 -4.86
CA LEU A 130 11.83 -5.46 -5.04
C LEU A 130 10.71 -5.91 -5.99
N MET A 131 9.46 -5.80 -5.55
CA MET A 131 8.26 -5.96 -6.38
C MET A 131 7.53 -4.63 -6.46
N VAL A 132 7.31 -4.14 -7.66
CA VAL A 132 6.67 -2.85 -7.93
C VAL A 132 5.31 -3.07 -8.56
N VAL A 133 4.26 -2.48 -8.01
CA VAL A 133 2.91 -2.56 -8.57
C VAL A 133 2.55 -1.23 -9.21
N ALA A 134 2.55 -1.22 -10.54
CA ALA A 134 2.21 -0.06 -11.34
C ALA A 134 0.70 0.01 -11.62
N MET A 135 0.14 1.20 -11.46
CA MET A 135 -1.26 1.49 -11.74
C MET A 135 -1.45 2.95 -12.12
N HIS A 136 -2.44 3.24 -12.98
CA HIS A 136 -2.79 4.62 -13.28
C HIS A 136 -3.20 5.38 -12.01
N PRO A 137 -2.68 6.61 -11.75
CA PRO A 137 -2.97 7.34 -10.52
C PRO A 137 -4.46 7.55 -10.22
N SER A 138 -5.28 7.83 -11.26
CA SER A 138 -6.73 7.97 -11.09
C SER A 138 -7.39 6.66 -10.70
N GLU A 139 -6.98 5.55 -11.28
CA GLU A 139 -7.54 4.23 -10.96
C GLU A 139 -7.20 3.83 -9.53
N SER A 140 -5.94 3.99 -9.12
CA SER A 140 -5.53 3.63 -7.76
C SER A 140 -6.25 4.48 -6.70
N LEU A 141 -6.41 5.79 -6.94
CA LEU A 141 -7.18 6.66 -6.03
C LEU A 141 -8.65 6.28 -6.00
N LEU A 142 -9.26 5.97 -7.15
CA LEU A 142 -10.65 5.51 -7.24
C LEU A 142 -10.87 4.21 -6.47
N ARG A 143 -9.95 3.26 -6.56
CA ARG A 143 -10.00 2.00 -5.80
C ARG A 143 -9.94 2.22 -4.29
N THR A 144 -9.24 3.26 -3.82
CA THR A 144 -9.24 3.60 -2.38
C THR A 144 -10.60 4.10 -1.93
N VAL A 145 -11.32 4.88 -2.77
CA VAL A 145 -12.68 5.33 -2.49
C VAL A 145 -13.65 4.15 -2.46
N LYS A 146 -13.60 3.26 -3.46
CA LYS A 146 -14.44 2.04 -3.51
C LYS A 146 -14.25 1.19 -2.25
N ARG A 147 -13.00 0.95 -1.85
CA ARG A 147 -12.69 0.20 -0.62
C ARG A 147 -13.26 0.88 0.62
N TYR A 148 -13.13 2.20 0.71
CA TYR A 148 -13.69 2.98 1.82
C TYR A 148 -15.22 2.81 1.92
N VAL A 149 -15.95 3.03 0.81
CA VAL A 149 -17.41 2.88 0.76
C VAL A 149 -17.83 1.47 1.17
N HIS A 150 -17.20 0.45 0.58
CA HIS A 150 -17.51 -0.94 0.90
C HIS A 150 -17.30 -1.27 2.38
N LEU A 151 -16.23 -0.79 3.01
CA LEU A 151 -15.98 -1.03 4.43
C LEU A 151 -16.98 -0.30 5.34
N GLU A 152 -17.43 0.91 4.97
CA GLU A 152 -18.51 1.60 5.71
C GLU A 152 -19.83 0.83 5.62
N GLU A 153 -20.18 0.32 4.43
CA GLU A 153 -21.37 -0.52 4.23
C GLU A 153 -21.29 -1.81 5.06
N VAL A 154 -20.14 -2.51 5.03
CA VAL A 154 -19.94 -3.74 5.81
C VAL A 154 -20.03 -3.46 7.30
N ASN A 155 -19.41 -2.38 7.80
CA ASN A 155 -19.49 -1.99 9.21
C ASN A 155 -20.94 -1.75 9.66
N SER A 156 -21.78 -1.17 8.81
CA SER A 156 -23.18 -0.93 9.15
C SER A 156 -23.98 -2.24 9.28
N LEU A 157 -23.65 -3.26 8.48
CA LEU A 157 -24.36 -4.53 8.45
C LEU A 157 -24.00 -5.47 9.61
N ILE A 158 -22.74 -5.47 10.03
CA ILE A 158 -22.24 -6.43 11.03
C ILE A 158 -22.01 -5.81 12.41
N SER A 159 -22.41 -4.55 12.61
CA SER A 159 -22.02 -3.76 13.80
C SER A 159 -20.52 -3.87 14.09
N GLY A 160 -19.74 -3.99 13.03
CA GLY A 160 -18.30 -4.26 13.06
C GLY A 160 -17.50 -2.97 13.17
N ASP A 161 -16.25 -3.12 13.56
CA ASP A 161 -15.28 -2.02 13.66
C ASP A 161 -14.10 -2.22 12.70
N LEU A 162 -14.41 -2.63 11.47
CA LEU A 162 -13.40 -2.67 10.41
C LEU A 162 -12.97 -1.24 10.08
N LEU A 163 -11.69 -0.98 10.08
CA LEU A 163 -11.19 0.36 9.81
C LEU A 163 -11.42 0.75 8.34
N ALA A 164 -12.54 1.44 8.08
CA ALA A 164 -12.81 2.07 6.80
C ALA A 164 -11.89 3.28 6.62
N ARG A 165 -10.73 3.06 5.96
CA ARG A 165 -9.67 4.07 5.83
C ARG A 165 -9.78 4.83 4.53
N PRO A 166 -10.08 6.12 4.58
CA PRO A 166 -9.90 6.99 3.42
C PRO A 166 -8.41 7.22 3.18
N VAL A 167 -8.07 7.51 1.94
CA VAL A 167 -6.73 7.98 1.58
C VAL A 167 -6.81 9.46 1.27
N ASP A 168 -5.92 10.24 1.91
CA ASP A 168 -5.81 11.67 1.59
C ASP A 168 -5.35 11.83 0.13
N PRO A 169 -6.19 12.45 -0.72
CA PRO A 169 -5.88 12.60 -2.15
C PRO A 169 -4.66 13.49 -2.41
N ILE A 170 -4.27 14.36 -1.47
CA ILE A 170 -3.06 15.19 -1.58
C ILE A 170 -1.82 14.33 -1.36
N ILE A 171 -1.86 13.48 -0.33
CA ILE A 171 -0.77 12.54 -0.04
C ILE A 171 -0.64 11.52 -1.16
N HIS A 172 -1.75 10.98 -1.68
CA HIS A 172 -1.75 10.07 -2.80
C HIS A 172 -1.08 10.68 -4.04
N ASP A 173 -1.47 11.91 -4.43
CA ASP A 173 -0.90 12.65 -5.55
C ASP A 173 0.62 12.86 -5.37
N LYS A 174 1.06 13.24 -4.18
CA LYS A 174 2.49 13.40 -3.85
C LYS A 174 3.26 12.09 -4.00
N ILE A 175 2.69 10.97 -3.57
CA ILE A 175 3.30 9.65 -3.75
C ILE A 175 3.43 9.33 -5.24
N CYS A 176 2.36 9.48 -6.03
CA CYS A 176 2.38 9.19 -7.47
C CYS A 176 3.40 10.03 -8.24
N LYS A 177 3.49 11.34 -7.94
CA LYS A 177 4.43 12.26 -8.58
C LYS A 177 5.89 11.93 -8.32
N ASN A 178 6.21 11.44 -7.13
CA ASN A 178 7.58 11.13 -6.74
C ASN A 178 7.96 9.66 -6.97
N PHE A 179 6.99 8.79 -7.32
CA PHE A 179 7.18 7.35 -7.30
C PHE A 179 8.33 6.89 -8.19
N SER A 180 8.38 7.32 -9.46
CA SER A 180 9.41 6.92 -10.41
C SER A 180 10.82 7.36 -9.98
N LYS A 181 10.93 8.59 -9.44
CA LYS A 181 12.19 9.11 -8.89
C LYS A 181 12.63 8.31 -7.65
N ASN A 182 11.72 8.04 -6.74
CA ASN A 182 12.02 7.29 -5.53
C ASN A 182 12.37 5.83 -5.86
N LEU A 183 11.70 5.23 -6.84
CA LEU A 183 12.02 3.89 -7.33
C LEU A 183 13.46 3.81 -7.85
N GLN A 184 13.87 4.76 -8.70
CA GLN A 184 15.24 4.82 -9.19
C GLN A 184 16.24 4.92 -8.05
N ALA A 185 16.03 5.84 -7.10
CA ALA A 185 16.94 6.02 -5.97
C ALA A 185 17.05 4.78 -5.06
N VAL A 186 15.96 4.03 -4.89
CA VAL A 186 15.97 2.76 -4.15
C VAL A 186 16.76 1.68 -4.90
N ILE A 187 16.63 1.60 -6.22
CA ILE A 187 17.40 0.66 -7.04
C ILE A 187 18.89 1.03 -7.07
N ASP A 188 19.22 2.31 -7.19
CA ASP A 188 20.59 2.83 -7.19
C ASP A 188 21.31 2.62 -5.83
N SER A 189 20.59 2.29 -4.76
CA SER A 189 21.21 1.93 -3.47
C SER A 189 22.00 0.63 -3.51
N ASN A 190 21.84 -0.19 -4.56
CA ASN A 190 22.49 -1.50 -4.73
C ASN A 190 22.20 -2.52 -3.60
N LEU A 191 21.13 -2.33 -2.86
CA LEU A 191 20.72 -3.22 -1.75
C LEU A 191 19.80 -4.37 -2.21
N PHE A 192 19.24 -4.24 -3.40
CA PHE A 192 18.29 -5.21 -3.96
C PHE A 192 18.96 -6.06 -5.05
N SER A 193 18.66 -7.37 -5.06
CA SER A 193 19.20 -8.31 -6.06
C SER A 193 18.38 -8.36 -7.34
N SER A 194 17.07 -8.07 -7.26
CA SER A 194 16.17 -8.08 -8.41
C SER A 194 15.03 -7.09 -8.24
N VAL A 195 14.45 -6.71 -9.36
CA VAL A 195 13.19 -5.97 -9.44
C VAL A 195 12.23 -6.66 -10.40
N ASP A 196 10.98 -6.81 -9.95
CA ASP A 196 9.84 -7.23 -10.76
C ASP A 196 8.79 -6.13 -10.78
N ILE A 197 8.27 -5.78 -11.95
CA ILE A 197 7.21 -4.76 -12.09
C ILE A 197 5.94 -5.46 -12.58
N TYR A 198 4.86 -5.25 -11.87
CA TYR A 198 3.54 -5.79 -12.14
C TYR A 198 2.58 -4.70 -12.62
N GLU A 199 1.83 -5.02 -13.66
CA GLU A 199 0.63 -4.30 -14.09
C GLU A 199 -0.57 -5.19 -13.81
N LYS A 200 -1.48 -4.75 -12.93
CA LYS A 200 -2.58 -5.61 -12.42
C LYS A 200 -1.97 -6.88 -11.80
N ASN A 201 -2.22 -8.06 -12.36
CA ASN A 201 -1.66 -9.33 -11.87
C ASN A 201 -0.56 -9.89 -12.76
N ASN A 202 -0.16 -9.15 -13.80
CA ASN A 202 0.82 -9.62 -14.77
C ASN A 202 2.20 -9.04 -14.45
N ASN A 203 3.22 -9.89 -14.38
CA ASN A 203 4.60 -9.42 -14.39
C ASN A 203 4.93 -8.94 -15.80
N VAL A 204 5.24 -7.66 -15.93
CA VAL A 204 5.51 -6.99 -17.21
C VAL A 204 6.98 -6.64 -17.40
N TYR A 205 7.77 -6.72 -16.36
CA TYR A 205 9.20 -6.48 -16.40
C TYR A 205 9.90 -7.18 -15.24
N SER A 206 11.03 -7.83 -15.52
CA SER A 206 11.92 -8.44 -14.51
C SER A 206 13.37 -8.18 -14.86
N ALA A 207 14.16 -7.84 -13.86
CA ALA A 207 15.60 -7.71 -14.00
C ALA A 207 16.35 -8.13 -12.73
N ASN A 208 17.52 -8.76 -12.92
CA ASN A 208 18.53 -8.86 -11.89
C ASN A 208 19.30 -7.54 -11.83
N LEU A 209 19.52 -7.02 -10.64
CA LEU A 209 20.14 -5.70 -10.42
C LEU A 209 21.69 -5.79 -10.30
N ASN A 210 22.29 -6.74 -11.00
CA ASN A 210 23.75 -6.83 -11.17
C ASN A 210 24.30 -5.84 -12.22
N LYS A 211 23.41 -5.15 -12.93
CA LYS A 211 23.72 -4.06 -13.89
C LYS A 211 22.78 -2.89 -13.64
N PRO A 212 23.25 -1.65 -13.88
CA PRO A 212 22.39 -0.46 -13.79
C PRO A 212 21.20 -0.55 -14.73
N ILE A 213 20.02 -0.14 -14.25
CA ILE A 213 18.80 -0.04 -15.05
C ILE A 213 18.17 1.35 -14.88
N ASN A 214 17.50 1.83 -15.91
CA ASN A 214 16.71 3.05 -15.84
C ASN A 214 15.25 2.72 -15.47
N SER A 215 15.04 2.35 -14.20
CA SER A 215 13.74 1.98 -13.67
C SER A 215 12.73 3.12 -13.69
N LYS A 216 13.21 4.37 -13.55
CA LYS A 216 12.39 5.56 -13.69
C LYS A 216 11.72 5.60 -15.05
N LEU A 217 12.50 5.50 -16.13
CA LEU A 217 11.98 5.53 -17.49
C LEU A 217 11.04 4.34 -17.79
N ILE A 218 11.40 3.13 -17.31
CA ILE A 218 10.57 1.92 -17.46
C ILE A 218 9.20 2.15 -16.81
N TYR A 219 9.17 2.63 -15.57
CA TYR A 219 7.93 2.90 -14.85
C TYR A 219 7.10 4.02 -15.51
N GLU A 220 7.73 5.13 -15.90
CA GLU A 220 7.05 6.25 -16.56
C GLU A 220 6.43 5.84 -17.89
N ASN A 221 7.12 5.04 -18.70
CA ASN A 221 6.59 4.48 -19.96
C ASN A 221 5.38 3.55 -19.69
N LEU A 222 5.44 2.75 -18.63
CA LEU A 222 4.33 1.89 -18.25
C LEU A 222 3.10 2.72 -17.84
N ILE A 223 3.27 3.75 -17.00
CA ILE A 223 2.16 4.65 -16.62
C ILE A 223 1.60 5.38 -17.84
N LYS A 224 2.44 5.80 -18.78
CA LYS A 224 1.98 6.40 -20.04
C LYS A 224 1.14 5.42 -20.86
N LYS A 225 1.56 4.15 -20.96
CA LYS A 225 0.77 3.09 -21.62
C LYS A 225 -0.59 2.90 -20.95
N LEU A 226 -0.64 2.92 -19.61
CA LEU A 226 -1.87 2.84 -18.83
C LEU A 226 -2.77 4.10 -18.94
N SER A 227 -2.29 5.17 -19.57
CA SER A 227 -3.03 6.41 -19.81
C SER A 227 -3.64 6.46 -21.22
N ASN A 228 -3.76 5.34 -21.94
CA ASN A 228 -4.39 5.30 -23.25
C ASN A 228 -5.91 5.60 -23.21
N LYS A 229 -6.51 5.88 -24.36
CA LYS A 229 -7.91 6.31 -24.48
C LYS A 229 -8.90 5.28 -23.92
N GLU A 230 -8.63 3.99 -24.08
CA GLU A 230 -9.51 2.90 -23.62
C GLU A 230 -9.49 2.81 -22.11
N GLU A 231 -8.31 2.81 -21.49
CA GLU A 231 -8.17 2.79 -20.04
C GLU A 231 -8.77 4.05 -19.40
N VAL A 232 -8.55 5.22 -19.97
CA VAL A 232 -9.18 6.48 -19.52
C VAL A 232 -10.70 6.40 -19.60
N LYS A 233 -11.25 5.82 -20.68
CA LYS A 233 -12.71 5.61 -20.83
C LYS A 233 -13.23 4.64 -19.76
N ARG A 234 -12.54 3.54 -19.51
CA ARG A 234 -12.87 2.55 -18.47
C ARG A 234 -12.89 3.20 -17.09
N ILE A 235 -11.83 3.93 -16.73
CA ILE A 235 -11.73 4.60 -15.42
C ILE A 235 -12.84 5.66 -15.25
N ASN A 236 -13.21 6.38 -16.33
CA ASN A 236 -14.30 7.34 -16.27
C ASN A 236 -15.68 6.64 -16.04
N ALA A 237 -15.91 5.47 -16.62
CA ALA A 237 -17.11 4.69 -16.35
C ALA A 237 -17.17 4.25 -14.87
N GLU A 238 -16.07 3.70 -14.36
CA GLU A 238 -15.95 3.32 -12.95
C GLU A 238 -16.09 4.51 -11.99
N LEU A 239 -15.60 5.69 -12.37
CA LEU A 239 -15.77 6.91 -11.58
C LEU A 239 -17.26 7.30 -11.45
N LYS A 240 -18.06 7.16 -12.53
CA LYS A 240 -19.50 7.43 -12.48
C LYS A 240 -20.23 6.44 -11.56
N GLU A 241 -19.88 5.17 -11.62
CA GLU A 241 -20.44 4.14 -10.73
C GLU A 241 -20.06 4.41 -9.26
N THR A 242 -18.82 4.73 -9.01
CA THR A 242 -18.33 5.02 -7.64
C THR A 242 -19.02 6.26 -7.05
N LYS A 243 -19.30 7.28 -7.85
CA LYS A 243 -20.08 8.44 -7.40
C LYS A 243 -21.47 8.04 -6.94
N LYS A 244 -22.15 7.14 -7.67
CA LYS A 244 -23.47 6.62 -7.24
C LYS A 244 -23.38 5.84 -5.93
N LEU A 245 -22.35 5.00 -5.76
CA LEU A 245 -22.12 4.29 -4.49
C LEU A 245 -21.95 5.27 -3.32
N VAL A 246 -21.19 6.33 -3.51
CA VAL A 246 -21.03 7.38 -2.49
C VAL A 246 -22.35 8.11 -2.20
N GLU A 247 -23.14 8.42 -3.23
CA GLU A 247 -24.46 9.03 -3.05
C GLU A 247 -25.38 8.12 -2.23
N ASN A 248 -25.40 6.82 -2.52
CA ASN A 248 -26.17 5.83 -1.76
C ASN A 248 -25.71 5.77 -0.30
N LEU A 249 -24.40 5.72 -0.04
CA LEU A 249 -23.83 5.70 1.31
C LEU A 249 -24.32 6.90 2.16
N PHE A 250 -24.40 8.10 1.58
CA PHE A 250 -24.89 9.29 2.28
C PHE A 250 -26.40 9.45 2.31
N SER A 251 -27.13 8.67 1.53
CA SER A 251 -28.61 8.62 1.56
C SER A 251 -29.12 7.62 2.58
N ASP A 252 -28.30 6.68 3.00
CA ASP A 252 -28.63 5.71 4.04
C ASP A 252 -28.41 6.35 5.43
N THR A 253 -29.49 6.64 6.12
CA THR A 253 -29.48 7.28 7.44
C THR A 253 -28.96 6.38 8.56
N SER A 254 -28.87 5.08 8.32
CA SER A 254 -28.32 4.10 9.27
C SER A 254 -26.78 4.14 9.31
N ILE A 255 -26.13 4.66 8.25
CA ILE A 255 -24.69 4.73 8.11
C ILE A 255 -24.21 6.13 8.53
N LYS A 256 -23.18 6.19 9.38
CA LYS A 256 -22.48 7.42 9.76
C LYS A 256 -21.04 7.39 9.23
N PRO A 257 -20.82 7.76 7.95
CA PRO A 257 -19.48 7.67 7.34
C PRO A 257 -18.45 8.52 8.07
N LEU A 258 -17.24 8.03 8.23
CA LEU A 258 -16.11 8.76 8.83
C LEU A 258 -15.68 9.97 8.00
N MET A 259 -15.91 9.96 6.69
CA MET A 259 -15.64 11.10 5.81
C MET A 259 -16.92 11.89 5.50
N THR A 260 -16.75 13.19 5.32
CA THR A 260 -17.82 14.05 4.79
C THR A 260 -17.97 13.90 3.27
N LYS A 261 -19.18 14.11 2.75
CA LYS A 261 -19.45 14.13 1.30
C LYS A 261 -18.56 15.13 0.55
N SER A 262 -18.26 16.28 1.15
CA SER A 262 -17.37 17.30 0.59
C SER A 262 -15.93 16.79 0.40
N LYS A 263 -15.37 16.06 1.37
CA LYS A 263 -14.02 15.48 1.27
C LYS A 263 -13.94 14.45 0.14
N LEU A 264 -14.98 13.62 -0.04
CA LEU A 264 -15.05 12.66 -1.16
C LEU A 264 -15.22 13.38 -2.51
N SER A 265 -15.99 14.46 -2.57
CA SER A 265 -16.12 15.30 -3.76
C SER A 265 -14.77 15.87 -4.21
N THR A 266 -13.95 16.35 -3.28
CA THR A 266 -12.58 16.82 -3.56
C THR A 266 -11.73 15.69 -4.17
N THR A 267 -11.87 14.46 -3.69
CA THR A 267 -11.16 13.31 -4.24
C THR A 267 -11.59 13.03 -5.68
N PHE A 268 -12.89 13.08 -5.98
CA PHE A 268 -13.41 12.89 -7.34
C PHE A 268 -12.93 13.98 -8.30
N THR A 269 -12.84 15.23 -7.83
CA THR A 269 -12.29 16.33 -8.63
C THR A 269 -10.84 16.06 -9.02
N LYS A 270 -10.01 15.58 -8.10
CA LYS A 270 -8.62 15.21 -8.39
C LYS A 270 -8.52 14.05 -9.39
N ILE A 271 -9.34 13.00 -9.24
CA ILE A 271 -9.41 11.88 -10.19
C ILE A 271 -9.72 12.41 -11.60
N SER A 272 -10.74 13.26 -11.72
CA SER A 272 -11.16 13.86 -12.99
C SER A 272 -10.06 14.71 -13.62
N ASN A 273 -9.35 15.50 -12.83
CA ASN A 273 -8.25 16.34 -13.29
C ASN A 273 -7.07 15.50 -13.83
N HIS A 274 -6.72 14.40 -13.16
CA HIS A 274 -5.69 13.48 -13.64
C HIS A 274 -6.09 12.84 -14.98
N LEU A 275 -7.37 12.45 -15.15
CA LEU A 275 -7.87 11.85 -16.39
C LEU A 275 -7.88 12.85 -17.56
N ASN A 276 -8.22 14.13 -17.31
CA ASN A 276 -8.20 15.17 -18.32
C ASN A 276 -6.78 15.51 -18.76
N ASN A 277 -5.82 15.57 -17.84
CA ASN A 277 -4.40 15.80 -18.15
C ASN A 277 -3.77 14.64 -18.95
N SER A 278 -4.34 13.43 -18.85
CA SER A 278 -3.91 12.27 -19.63
C SER A 278 -4.42 12.31 -21.09
N ARG A 279 -5.44 13.13 -21.40
CA ARG A 279 -5.99 13.30 -22.76
C ARG A 279 -5.21 14.27 -23.65
N GLY A 280 -4.39 15.12 -23.05
CA GLY A 280 -3.64 16.19 -23.73
C GLY A 280 -2.18 15.83 -24.04
N ARG A 281 -1.81 14.58 -23.86
CA ARG A 281 -0.48 14.04 -24.18
C ARG A 281 -0.64 12.80 -25.07
#